data_2ae0ff8a41479ccc7051c723ddf94348
#
_entry.id   2ae0ff8a41479ccc7051c723ddf94348
#
_cell.length_a   1.000
_cell.length_b   1.000
_cell.length_c   1.000
_cell.angle_alpha   90.00
_cell.angle_beta   90.00
_cell.angle_gamma   90.00
#
_symmetry.space_group_name_H-M   'P 1'
#
loop_
_entity.id
_entity.type
_entity.pdbx_description
1 polymer ?
#
loop_
_entity_poly.entity_id
_entity_poly.type
_entity_poly.pdbx_seq_one_letter_code
_entity_poly.pdbx_strand_id
1 'polypeptide(L)'
;MKKVLLRKLLVTIALGTVILIWVIDWLSAHTETSMSHLSVEHQRELVEYGKEADLIYRKEGELGLSNWLHEFQDKEKTWAAVVKSNIQPIAGSVIPQKYIDEFRIGRSVEWKIHLYFEYNPIMEVPFLDEKSHLLIQLPQRMRPGVYLTFVDILLKVALPFVVLCVVSLVLYRHVMVPLRKLEHATKAFSQGQFDVRVSKSFSNRSDELFNLSVTFDGMATRIGKLIYNQRELLSDLSHELRTPLTRMDMAIDTIENGINDSDTLTRL
;
A
#
# COMPACT_ATOMS: atom_id res chain seq x y z
N MET A 1 -27.77 17.11 -2.86
CA MET A 1 -26.54 16.86 -3.66
C MET A 1 -26.11 15.42 -3.51
N LYS A 2 -25.94 14.67 -4.60
CA LYS A 2 -25.48 13.28 -4.54
C LYS A 2 -23.98 13.30 -4.26
N LYS A 3 -23.55 12.78 -3.11
CA LYS A 3 -22.13 12.66 -2.71
C LYS A 3 -21.41 11.58 -3.52
N VAL A 4 -21.29 11.79 -4.83
CA VAL A 4 -20.78 10.79 -5.78
C VAL A 4 -19.27 10.55 -5.58
N LEU A 5 -18.50 11.63 -5.42
CA LEU A 5 -17.05 11.56 -5.20
C LEU A 5 -16.74 10.85 -3.88
N LEU A 6 -17.39 11.28 -2.78
CA LEU A 6 -17.19 10.69 -1.45
C LEU A 6 -17.53 9.20 -1.43
N ARG A 7 -18.65 8.80 -2.07
CA ARG A 7 -19.05 7.39 -2.14
C ARG A 7 -18.09 6.56 -2.96
N LYS A 8 -17.67 7.07 -4.13
CA LYS A 8 -16.66 6.38 -4.96
C LYS A 8 -15.36 6.20 -4.19
N LEU A 9 -14.88 7.23 -3.52
CA LEU A 9 -13.65 7.23 -2.75
C LEU A 9 -13.72 6.27 -1.56
N LEU A 10 -14.83 6.28 -0.80
CA LEU A 10 -15.06 5.33 0.29
C LEU A 10 -15.09 3.88 -0.19
N VAL A 11 -15.84 3.60 -1.26
CA VAL A 11 -15.95 2.24 -1.81
C VAL A 11 -14.61 1.76 -2.37
N THR A 12 -13.87 2.61 -3.09
CA THR A 12 -12.55 2.22 -3.63
C THR A 12 -11.52 1.98 -2.54
N ILE A 13 -11.49 2.80 -1.48
CA ILE A 13 -10.59 2.58 -0.35
C ILE A 13 -10.98 1.31 0.41
N ALA A 14 -12.26 1.14 0.76
CA ALA A 14 -12.73 -0.02 1.49
C ALA A 14 -12.48 -1.33 0.73
N LEU A 15 -12.82 -1.36 -0.56
CA LEU A 15 -12.59 -2.55 -1.41
C LEU A 15 -11.09 -2.79 -1.60
N GLY A 16 -10.32 -1.73 -1.83
CA GLY A 16 -8.85 -1.82 -1.98
C GLY A 16 -8.15 -2.35 -0.73
N THR A 17 -8.57 -1.93 0.47
CA THR A 17 -7.99 -2.44 1.72
C THR A 17 -8.32 -3.91 1.96
N VAL A 18 -9.57 -4.35 1.68
CA VAL A 18 -9.96 -5.75 1.79
C VAL A 18 -9.17 -6.62 0.81
N ILE A 19 -9.06 -6.19 -0.44
CA ILE A 19 -8.28 -6.91 -1.46
C ILE A 19 -6.80 -6.98 -1.06
N LEU A 20 -6.23 -5.88 -0.57
CA LEU A 20 -4.84 -5.83 -0.14
C LEU A 20 -4.55 -6.82 1.00
N ILE A 21 -5.40 -6.85 2.04
CA ILE A 21 -5.27 -7.79 3.15
C ILE A 21 -5.34 -9.22 2.64
N TRP A 22 -6.32 -9.53 1.80
CA TRP A 22 -6.48 -10.87 1.23
C TRP A 22 -5.28 -11.31 0.38
N VAL A 23 -4.74 -10.39 -0.44
CA VAL A 23 -3.55 -10.66 -1.26
C VAL A 23 -2.31 -10.89 -0.38
N ILE A 24 -2.14 -10.11 0.69
CA ILE A 24 -1.03 -10.29 1.63
C ILE A 24 -1.12 -11.65 2.32
N ASP A 25 -2.30 -12.01 2.83
CA ASP A 25 -2.52 -13.30 3.50
C ASP A 25 -2.29 -14.48 2.54
N TRP A 26 -2.84 -14.40 1.34
CA TRP A 26 -2.64 -15.43 0.32
C TRP A 26 -1.17 -15.59 -0.06
N LEU A 27 -0.47 -14.47 -0.27
CA LEU A 27 0.93 -14.48 -0.67
C LEU A 27 1.84 -14.96 0.48
N SER A 28 1.56 -14.56 1.72
CA SER A 28 2.28 -15.03 2.91
C SER A 28 2.11 -16.54 3.10
N ALA A 29 0.88 -17.05 3.03
CA ALA A 29 0.60 -18.48 3.13
C ALA A 29 1.27 -19.30 2.01
N HIS A 30 1.24 -18.79 0.78
CA HIS A 30 1.88 -19.44 -0.36
C HIS A 30 3.41 -19.48 -0.21
N THR A 31 4.01 -18.37 0.23
CA THR A 31 5.45 -18.26 0.46
C THR A 31 5.90 -19.16 1.61
N GLU A 32 5.16 -19.17 2.73
CA GLU A 32 5.43 -20.07 3.85
C GLU A 32 5.40 -21.53 3.39
N THR A 33 4.41 -21.91 2.61
CA THR A 33 4.27 -23.28 2.11
C THR A 33 5.44 -23.66 1.20
N SER A 34 5.85 -22.79 0.28
CA SER A 34 6.96 -23.05 -0.63
C SER A 34 8.31 -23.11 0.09
N MET A 35 8.50 -22.28 1.12
CA MET A 35 9.71 -22.24 1.94
C MET A 35 9.78 -23.29 3.06
N SER A 36 8.72 -24.06 3.26
CA SER A 36 8.63 -25.03 4.35
C SER A 36 9.17 -26.41 4.01
N HIS A 37 9.66 -26.64 2.80
CA HIS A 37 10.25 -27.91 2.39
C HIS A 37 11.78 -27.81 2.35
N LEU A 38 12.42 -28.94 2.67
CA LEU A 38 13.85 -29.06 2.48
C LEU A 38 14.22 -28.92 1.00
N SER A 39 15.36 -28.28 0.71
CA SER A 39 15.90 -28.27 -0.64
C SER A 39 16.20 -29.71 -1.10
N VAL A 40 16.08 -29.95 -2.39
CA VAL A 40 16.37 -31.28 -2.99
C VAL A 40 17.81 -31.73 -2.67
N GLU A 41 18.73 -30.79 -2.56
CA GLU A 41 20.11 -31.04 -2.19
C GLU A 41 20.21 -31.55 -0.75
N HIS A 42 19.59 -30.88 0.22
CA HIS A 42 19.59 -31.31 1.61
C HIS A 42 18.83 -32.63 1.83
N GLN A 43 17.75 -32.88 1.07
CA GLN A 43 17.07 -34.17 1.11
C GLN A 43 18.00 -35.31 0.68
N ARG A 44 18.75 -35.12 -0.42
CA ARG A 44 19.74 -36.10 -0.90
C ARG A 44 20.84 -36.31 0.12
N GLU A 45 21.37 -35.24 0.70
CA GLU A 45 22.41 -35.31 1.71
C GLU A 45 21.99 -36.12 2.94
N LEU A 46 20.76 -35.91 3.45
CA LEU A 46 20.20 -36.71 4.54
C LEU A 46 20.05 -38.19 4.18
N VAL A 47 19.60 -38.48 2.97
CA VAL A 47 19.51 -39.87 2.46
C VAL A 47 20.88 -40.52 2.31
N GLU A 48 21.89 -39.75 1.89
CA GLU A 48 23.27 -40.23 1.81
C GLU A 48 23.86 -40.59 3.17
N TYR A 49 23.62 -39.75 4.19
CA TYR A 49 23.99 -40.08 5.58
C TYR A 49 23.32 -41.37 6.06
N GLY A 50 22.06 -41.60 5.72
CA GLY A 50 21.38 -42.85 6.06
C GLY A 50 22.01 -44.06 5.39
N LYS A 51 22.39 -43.94 4.12
CA LYS A 51 23.08 -45.03 3.39
C LYS A 51 24.49 -45.30 3.95
N GLU A 52 25.21 -44.26 4.27
CA GLU A 52 26.54 -44.36 4.88
C GLU A 52 26.49 -45.07 6.23
N ALA A 53 25.56 -44.66 7.10
CA ALA A 53 25.32 -45.28 8.39
C ALA A 53 24.94 -46.77 8.28
N ASP A 54 24.05 -47.12 7.32
CA ASP A 54 23.67 -48.51 7.05
C ASP A 54 24.86 -49.36 6.59
N LEU A 55 25.70 -48.83 5.70
CA LEU A 55 26.91 -49.50 5.23
C LEU A 55 27.91 -49.79 6.36
N ILE A 56 28.12 -48.81 7.25
CA ILE A 56 29.03 -48.92 8.40
C ILE A 56 28.45 -49.94 9.39
N TYR A 57 27.16 -49.87 9.68
CA TYR A 57 26.51 -50.82 10.57
C TYR A 57 26.63 -52.26 10.08
N ARG A 58 26.51 -52.52 8.77
CA ARG A 58 26.67 -53.85 8.16
C ARG A 58 28.12 -54.34 8.14
N LYS A 59 29.10 -53.45 8.00
CA LYS A 59 30.51 -53.84 7.92
C LYS A 59 31.19 -53.97 9.27
N GLU A 60 30.92 -53.01 10.17
CA GLU A 60 31.68 -52.81 11.39
C GLU A 60 30.82 -53.02 12.66
N GLY A 61 29.50 -53.23 12.46
CA GLY A 61 28.58 -53.45 13.58
C GLY A 61 28.30 -52.18 14.42
N GLU A 62 27.89 -52.41 15.66
CA GLU A 62 27.47 -51.31 16.58
C GLU A 62 28.67 -50.40 16.95
N LEU A 63 29.87 -50.92 17.01
CA LEU A 63 31.04 -50.14 17.46
C LEU A 63 31.46 -49.15 16.33
N GLY A 64 31.52 -49.58 15.08
CA GLY A 64 31.81 -48.72 13.93
C GLY A 64 30.75 -47.65 13.75
N LEU A 65 29.46 -48.03 13.89
CA LEU A 65 28.35 -47.08 13.84
C LEU A 65 28.39 -46.02 14.97
N SER A 66 28.78 -46.44 16.19
CA SER A 66 28.91 -45.48 17.32
C SER A 66 30.02 -44.45 17.04
N ASN A 67 31.15 -44.86 16.51
CA ASN A 67 32.25 -43.97 16.14
C ASN A 67 31.83 -42.99 15.05
N TRP A 68 31.18 -43.47 14.00
CA TRP A 68 30.66 -42.63 12.92
C TRP A 68 29.60 -41.60 13.45
N LEU A 69 28.71 -42.04 14.34
CA LEU A 69 27.72 -41.13 14.93
C LEU A 69 28.39 -40.01 15.73
N HIS A 70 29.44 -40.27 16.47
CA HIS A 70 30.20 -39.26 17.18
C HIS A 70 30.84 -38.25 16.23
N GLU A 71 31.52 -38.75 15.17
CA GLU A 71 32.09 -37.87 14.14
C GLU A 71 31.02 -37.02 13.44
N PHE A 72 29.87 -37.63 13.10
CA PHE A 72 28.76 -36.98 12.47
C PHE A 72 28.18 -35.86 13.38
N GLN A 73 27.95 -36.16 14.66
CA GLN A 73 27.42 -35.18 15.63
C GLN A 73 28.36 -33.99 15.82
N ASP A 74 29.67 -34.26 15.83
CA ASP A 74 30.69 -33.20 15.93
C ASP A 74 30.77 -32.35 14.66
N LYS A 75 30.62 -32.94 13.49
CA LYS A 75 30.62 -32.25 12.21
C LYS A 75 29.38 -31.37 12.03
N GLU A 76 28.20 -31.95 12.20
CA GLU A 76 26.94 -31.28 11.92
C GLU A 76 26.39 -30.47 13.11
N LYS A 77 27.02 -30.58 14.29
CA LYS A 77 26.58 -29.93 15.53
C LYS A 77 25.13 -30.23 15.85
N THR A 78 24.71 -31.45 15.63
CA THR A 78 23.31 -31.88 15.80
C THR A 78 23.24 -33.27 16.42
N TRP A 79 22.09 -33.59 17.00
CA TRP A 79 21.82 -34.89 17.57
C TRP A 79 21.47 -35.91 16.50
N ALA A 80 22.02 -37.11 16.60
CA ALA A 80 21.67 -38.24 15.77
C ALA A 80 21.73 -39.56 16.55
N ALA A 81 20.86 -40.50 16.18
CA ALA A 81 20.85 -41.83 16.75
C ALA A 81 20.32 -42.86 15.71
N VAL A 82 20.77 -44.08 15.78
CA VAL A 82 20.17 -45.20 15.04
C VAL A 82 19.32 -46.03 15.97
N VAL A 83 18.08 -46.30 15.57
CA VAL A 83 17.09 -47.05 16.36
C VAL A 83 16.50 -48.18 15.55
N LYS A 84 16.07 -49.24 16.22
CA LYS A 84 15.25 -50.30 15.62
C LYS A 84 13.78 -50.04 15.97
N SER A 85 12.93 -49.99 14.97
CA SER A 85 11.49 -49.88 15.12
C SER A 85 10.83 -51.24 14.96
N ASN A 86 10.08 -51.66 15.97
CA ASN A 86 9.30 -52.87 15.90
C ASN A 86 7.95 -52.64 16.60
N ILE A 87 6.86 -52.72 15.84
CA ILE A 87 5.51 -52.61 16.39
C ILE A 87 5.08 -54.00 16.90
N GLN A 88 5.02 -54.14 18.22
CA GLN A 88 4.51 -55.35 18.87
C GLN A 88 3.17 -55.05 19.54
N PRO A 89 2.06 -55.63 19.06
CA PRO A 89 0.77 -55.45 19.73
C PRO A 89 0.80 -56.16 21.09
N ILE A 90 0.40 -55.46 22.14
CA ILE A 90 0.27 -56.03 23.47
C ILE A 90 -1.10 -56.65 23.66
N ALA A 91 -2.17 -56.01 23.12
CA ALA A 91 -3.54 -56.44 23.21
C ALA A 91 -4.39 -55.74 22.14
N GLY A 92 -5.57 -56.30 21.83
CA GLY A 92 -6.54 -55.70 20.92
C GLY A 92 -6.63 -56.40 19.57
N SER A 93 -7.12 -55.67 18.58
CA SER A 93 -7.29 -56.19 17.20
C SER A 93 -5.98 -56.35 16.46
N VAL A 94 -5.96 -57.15 15.42
CA VAL A 94 -4.81 -57.28 14.52
C VAL A 94 -4.49 -55.92 13.88
N ILE A 95 -3.22 -55.48 13.97
CA ILE A 95 -2.77 -54.24 13.35
C ILE A 95 -2.71 -54.45 11.83
N PRO A 96 -3.36 -53.62 11.03
CA PRO A 96 -3.29 -53.72 9.57
C PRO A 96 -1.83 -53.56 9.09
N GLN A 97 -1.46 -54.40 8.11
CA GLN A 97 -0.12 -54.38 7.54
C GLN A 97 0.29 -52.98 7.05
N LYS A 98 -0.64 -52.28 6.39
CA LYS A 98 -0.45 -50.90 5.94
C LYS A 98 0.02 -49.94 7.07
N TYR A 99 -0.52 -50.10 8.29
CA TYR A 99 -0.09 -49.27 9.43
C TYR A 99 1.33 -49.61 9.88
N ILE A 100 1.73 -50.87 9.81
CA ILE A 100 3.09 -51.31 10.15
C ILE A 100 4.09 -50.76 9.12
N ASP A 101 3.74 -50.80 7.84
CA ASP A 101 4.59 -50.38 6.74
C ASP A 101 4.74 -48.84 6.70
N GLU A 102 3.68 -48.11 7.08
CA GLU A 102 3.66 -46.64 7.09
C GLU A 102 4.09 -46.03 8.45
N PHE A 103 4.36 -46.84 9.46
CA PHE A 103 4.74 -46.36 10.78
C PHE A 103 6.10 -45.66 10.72
N ARG A 104 6.17 -44.43 11.27
CA ARG A 104 7.37 -43.61 11.34
C ARG A 104 7.59 -43.11 12.76
N ILE A 105 8.85 -43.13 13.21
CA ILE A 105 9.29 -42.57 14.51
C ILE A 105 9.59 -41.07 14.37
N GLY A 106 10.18 -40.71 13.23
CA GLY A 106 10.53 -39.34 12.86
C GLY A 106 9.74 -38.83 11.68
N ARG A 107 10.15 -37.71 11.12
CA ARG A 107 9.57 -37.14 9.88
C ARG A 107 10.36 -37.58 8.68
N SER A 108 9.65 -37.97 7.61
CA SER A 108 10.28 -38.20 6.31
C SER A 108 10.97 -36.93 5.81
N VAL A 109 12.05 -37.07 5.08
CA VAL A 109 12.82 -35.96 4.48
C VAL A 109 11.98 -35.11 3.49
N GLU A 110 10.88 -35.64 2.99
CA GLU A 110 9.96 -34.95 2.08
C GLU A 110 8.89 -34.14 2.80
N TRP A 111 8.73 -34.32 4.11
CA TRP A 111 7.65 -33.68 4.86
C TRP A 111 7.88 -32.17 5.02
N LYS A 112 6.74 -31.46 5.03
CA LYS A 112 6.69 -30.03 5.33
C LYS A 112 7.22 -29.76 6.76
N ILE A 113 8.19 -28.87 6.87
CA ILE A 113 8.73 -28.41 8.14
C ILE A 113 7.96 -27.17 8.59
N HIS A 114 7.38 -27.25 9.79
CA HIS A 114 6.66 -26.11 10.35
C HIS A 114 7.65 -25.09 10.92
N LEU A 115 7.78 -23.95 10.21
CA LEU A 115 8.79 -22.93 10.48
C LEU A 115 8.53 -22.12 11.76
N TYR A 116 7.32 -22.20 12.31
CA TYR A 116 6.96 -21.51 13.57
C TYR A 116 7.50 -22.19 14.84
N PHE A 117 7.97 -23.45 14.75
CA PHE A 117 8.67 -24.08 15.86
C PHE A 117 10.14 -23.62 15.92
N GLU A 118 10.62 -23.30 17.12
CA GLU A 118 12.03 -22.92 17.33
C GLU A 118 12.97 -24.11 17.13
N TYR A 119 12.51 -25.31 17.50
CA TYR A 119 13.30 -26.54 17.44
C TYR A 119 13.21 -27.19 16.06
N ASN A 120 14.37 -27.64 15.58
CA ASN A 120 14.45 -28.41 14.36
C ASN A 120 13.81 -29.80 14.57
N PRO A 121 13.02 -30.29 13.59
CA PRO A 121 12.40 -31.59 13.68
C PRO A 121 13.43 -32.72 13.61
N ILE A 122 13.06 -33.89 14.12
CA ILE A 122 13.82 -35.12 13.93
C ILE A 122 13.37 -35.73 12.61
N MET A 123 14.33 -35.85 11.70
CA MET A 123 14.17 -36.48 10.39
C MET A 123 14.50 -37.97 10.51
N GLU A 124 13.79 -38.79 9.76
CA GLU A 124 13.95 -40.24 9.73
C GLU A 124 14.40 -40.70 8.36
N VAL A 125 15.50 -41.45 8.32
CA VAL A 125 16.00 -42.10 7.11
C VAL A 125 16.05 -43.61 7.37
N PRO A 126 15.21 -44.41 6.67
CA PRO A 126 15.18 -45.85 6.85
C PRO A 126 16.45 -46.48 6.25
N PHE A 127 16.92 -47.55 6.90
CA PHE A 127 17.95 -48.44 6.35
C PHE A 127 17.34 -49.42 5.35
N LEU A 128 18.20 -50.15 4.63
CA LEU A 128 17.77 -51.16 3.67
C LEU A 128 17.06 -52.38 4.30
N ASP A 129 17.20 -52.57 5.62
CA ASP A 129 16.52 -53.62 6.37
C ASP A 129 15.07 -53.25 6.76
N GLU A 130 14.62 -51.99 6.47
CA GLU A 130 13.32 -51.39 6.79
C GLU A 130 12.92 -51.45 8.29
N LYS A 131 13.82 -51.97 9.14
CA LYS A 131 13.62 -52.07 10.60
C LYS A 131 14.52 -51.15 11.39
N SER A 132 15.61 -50.75 10.82
CA SER A 132 16.56 -49.80 11.42
C SER A 132 16.42 -48.45 10.77
N HIS A 133 16.43 -47.38 11.56
CA HIS A 133 16.21 -46.04 11.12
C HIS A 133 17.27 -45.11 11.70
N LEU A 134 17.88 -44.30 10.86
CA LEU A 134 18.70 -43.17 11.31
C LEU A 134 17.78 -42.00 11.62
N LEU A 135 17.79 -41.55 12.86
CA LEU A 135 17.11 -40.36 13.34
C LEU A 135 18.13 -39.23 13.45
N ILE A 136 17.89 -38.13 12.77
CA ILE A 136 18.74 -36.94 12.77
C ILE A 136 17.90 -35.75 13.14
N GLN A 137 18.26 -35.02 14.18
CA GLN A 137 17.72 -33.68 14.36
C GLN A 137 18.26 -32.80 13.25
N LEU A 138 17.39 -32.18 12.46
CA LEU A 138 17.77 -31.42 11.28
C LEU A 138 18.87 -30.40 11.60
N PRO A 139 20.05 -30.45 10.96
CA PRO A 139 21.11 -29.46 11.15
C PRO A 139 20.63 -28.05 10.88
N GLN A 140 21.12 -27.06 11.63
CA GLN A 140 20.67 -25.66 11.47
C GLN A 140 20.93 -25.10 10.07
N ARG A 141 22.03 -25.54 9.41
CA ARG A 141 22.36 -25.12 8.04
C ARG A 141 21.34 -25.61 7.00
N MET A 142 20.66 -26.72 7.29
CA MET A 142 19.64 -27.30 6.39
C MET A 142 18.24 -26.78 6.68
N ARG A 143 18.05 -25.98 7.72
CA ARG A 143 16.74 -25.46 8.08
C ARG A 143 16.19 -24.58 6.94
N PRO A 144 15.00 -24.89 6.41
CA PRO A 144 14.36 -24.05 5.39
C PRO A 144 13.85 -22.74 6.01
N GLY A 145 13.48 -21.78 5.17
CA GLY A 145 12.82 -20.56 5.61
C GLY A 145 13.73 -19.49 6.22
N VAL A 146 15.05 -19.53 5.97
CA VAL A 146 16.01 -18.53 6.48
C VAL A 146 15.57 -17.09 6.12
N TYR A 147 14.97 -16.91 4.94
CA TYR A 147 14.49 -15.61 4.46
C TYR A 147 13.02 -15.33 4.81
N LEU A 148 12.34 -16.22 5.52
CA LEU A 148 10.90 -16.07 5.80
C LEU A 148 10.60 -14.76 6.54
N THR A 149 11.39 -14.43 7.57
CA THR A 149 11.24 -13.19 8.32
C THR A 149 11.40 -11.95 7.45
N PHE A 150 12.37 -11.98 6.53
CA PHE A 150 12.58 -10.88 5.59
C PHE A 150 11.40 -10.73 4.62
N VAL A 151 10.93 -11.84 4.07
CA VAL A 151 9.77 -11.86 3.17
C VAL A 151 8.50 -11.41 3.90
N ASP A 152 8.31 -11.83 5.14
CA ASP A 152 7.18 -11.38 5.98
C ASP A 152 7.19 -9.86 6.21
N ILE A 153 8.36 -9.29 6.52
CA ILE A 153 8.50 -7.83 6.65
C ILE A 153 8.20 -7.14 5.32
N LEU A 154 8.72 -7.67 4.21
CA LEU A 154 8.47 -7.12 2.88
C LEU A 154 6.97 -7.12 2.54
N LEU A 155 6.29 -8.23 2.78
CA LEU A 155 4.87 -8.39 2.46
C LEU A 155 3.95 -7.64 3.42
N LYS A 156 4.22 -7.69 4.73
CA LYS A 156 3.33 -7.12 5.75
C LYS A 156 3.59 -5.65 6.05
N VAL A 157 4.78 -5.13 5.72
CA VAL A 157 5.15 -3.74 5.99
C VAL A 157 5.43 -2.96 4.70
N ALA A 158 6.37 -3.43 3.87
CA ALA A 158 6.79 -2.66 2.70
C ALA A 158 5.70 -2.58 1.62
N LEU A 159 5.00 -3.68 1.34
CA LEU A 159 3.93 -3.70 0.35
C LEU A 159 2.76 -2.76 0.72
N PRO A 160 2.17 -2.81 1.92
CA PRO A 160 1.14 -1.85 2.33
C PRO A 160 1.63 -0.40 2.29
N PHE A 161 2.88 -0.14 2.68
CA PHE A 161 3.47 1.19 2.63
C PHE A 161 3.53 1.73 1.19
N VAL A 162 4.01 0.92 0.24
CA VAL A 162 4.04 1.30 -1.19
C VAL A 162 2.64 1.57 -1.73
N VAL A 163 1.68 0.69 -1.42
CA VAL A 163 0.28 0.86 -1.84
C VAL A 163 -0.29 2.16 -1.25
N LEU A 164 -0.03 2.45 0.03
CA LEU A 164 -0.47 3.68 0.68
C LEU A 164 0.13 4.93 0.00
N CYS A 165 1.41 4.90 -0.37
CA CYS A 165 2.07 5.97 -1.11
C CYS A 165 1.40 6.20 -2.48
N VAL A 166 1.11 5.12 -3.22
CA VAL A 166 0.43 5.21 -4.53
C VAL A 166 -0.97 5.79 -4.37
N VAL A 167 -1.76 5.30 -3.40
CA VAL A 167 -3.10 5.82 -3.11
C VAL A 167 -3.04 7.29 -2.73
N SER A 168 -2.10 7.69 -1.89
CA SER A 168 -1.89 9.09 -1.50
C SER A 168 -1.58 9.99 -2.70
N LEU A 169 -0.71 9.54 -3.61
CA LEU A 169 -0.40 10.24 -4.86
C LEU A 169 -1.63 10.40 -5.77
N VAL A 170 -2.42 9.34 -5.90
CA VAL A 170 -3.66 9.37 -6.69
C VAL A 170 -4.66 10.35 -6.07
N LEU A 171 -4.86 10.31 -4.76
CA LEU A 171 -5.73 11.25 -4.04
C LEU A 171 -5.24 12.69 -4.18
N TYR A 172 -3.95 12.93 -4.04
CA TYR A 172 -3.36 14.26 -4.24
C TYR A 172 -3.68 14.80 -5.63
N ARG A 173 -3.48 14.01 -6.68
CA ARG A 173 -3.76 14.41 -8.06
C ARG A 173 -5.26 14.62 -8.34
N HIS A 174 -6.11 13.75 -7.78
CA HIS A 174 -7.54 13.78 -8.05
C HIS A 174 -8.31 14.80 -7.22
N VAL A 175 -7.82 15.17 -6.03
CA VAL A 175 -8.53 16.07 -5.11
C VAL A 175 -7.75 17.37 -4.91
N MET A 176 -6.49 17.29 -4.49
CA MET A 176 -5.72 18.49 -4.12
C MET A 176 -5.37 19.39 -5.30
N VAL A 177 -4.96 18.83 -6.43
CA VAL A 177 -4.62 19.61 -7.61
C VAL A 177 -5.83 20.41 -8.14
N PRO A 178 -7.02 19.81 -8.31
CA PRO A 178 -8.21 20.56 -8.67
C PRO A 178 -8.62 21.63 -7.65
N LEU A 179 -8.53 21.30 -6.35
CA LEU A 179 -8.87 22.25 -5.29
C LEU A 179 -7.95 23.49 -5.31
N ARG A 180 -6.67 23.31 -5.54
CA ARG A 180 -5.70 24.42 -5.73
C ARG A 180 -6.05 25.30 -6.94
N LYS A 181 -6.54 24.70 -8.04
CA LYS A 181 -7.00 25.50 -9.20
C LYS A 181 -8.18 26.41 -8.85
N LEU A 182 -9.14 25.90 -8.07
CA LEU A 182 -10.25 26.71 -7.56
C LEU A 182 -9.78 27.81 -6.59
N GLU A 183 -8.85 27.48 -5.71
CA GLU A 183 -8.23 28.46 -4.80
C GLU A 183 -7.56 29.60 -5.58
N HIS A 184 -6.72 29.28 -6.57
CA HIS A 184 -6.08 30.27 -7.43
C HIS A 184 -7.10 31.16 -8.18
N ALA A 185 -8.14 30.54 -8.71
CA ALA A 185 -9.20 31.30 -9.39
C ALA A 185 -9.96 32.22 -8.44
N THR A 186 -10.25 31.78 -7.24
CA THR A 186 -10.90 32.59 -6.20
C THR A 186 -10.00 33.76 -5.80
N LYS A 187 -8.69 33.53 -5.67
CA LYS A 187 -7.71 34.58 -5.37
C LYS A 187 -7.61 35.60 -6.50
N ALA A 188 -7.53 35.16 -7.76
CA ALA A 188 -7.53 36.05 -8.92
C ALA A 188 -8.83 36.89 -9.01
N PHE A 189 -9.97 36.22 -8.76
CA PHE A 189 -11.27 36.90 -8.70
C PHE A 189 -11.31 37.98 -7.62
N SER A 190 -10.81 37.72 -6.40
CA SER A 190 -10.73 38.70 -5.33
C SER A 190 -9.82 39.89 -5.64
N GLN A 191 -8.88 39.72 -6.55
CA GLN A 191 -7.99 40.79 -7.05
C GLN A 191 -8.60 41.59 -8.23
N GLY A 192 -9.90 41.37 -8.56
CA GLY A 192 -10.61 42.09 -9.60
C GLY A 192 -10.55 41.48 -10.99
N GLN A 193 -10.02 40.25 -11.14
CA GLN A 193 -10.03 39.52 -12.40
C GLN A 193 -11.36 38.76 -12.55
N PHE A 194 -12.41 39.45 -12.95
CA PHE A 194 -13.78 38.87 -13.01
C PHE A 194 -14.00 37.92 -14.19
N ASP A 195 -13.07 37.86 -15.15
CA ASP A 195 -13.17 37.00 -16.34
C ASP A 195 -12.58 35.59 -16.13
N VAL A 196 -12.06 35.29 -14.93
CA VAL A 196 -11.52 33.97 -14.60
C VAL A 196 -12.59 32.91 -14.66
N ARG A 197 -12.34 31.82 -15.38
CA ARG A 197 -13.21 30.65 -15.52
C ARG A 197 -12.43 29.38 -15.28
N VAL A 198 -13.01 28.44 -14.51
CA VAL A 198 -12.37 27.20 -14.10
C VAL A 198 -13.06 25.95 -14.63
N SER A 199 -14.35 26.01 -14.97
CA SER A 199 -15.12 24.84 -15.41
C SER A 199 -14.54 24.12 -16.61
N LYS A 200 -13.89 24.84 -17.54
CA LYS A 200 -13.17 24.23 -18.67
C LYS A 200 -12.05 23.29 -18.26
N SER A 201 -11.36 23.58 -17.16
CA SER A 201 -10.29 22.72 -16.62
C SER A 201 -10.83 21.45 -15.95
N PHE A 202 -12.13 21.35 -15.74
CA PHE A 202 -12.84 20.26 -15.10
C PHE A 202 -13.77 19.50 -16.08
N SER A 203 -13.73 19.80 -17.39
CA SER A 203 -14.66 19.27 -18.40
C SER A 203 -14.71 17.74 -18.46
N ASN A 204 -13.61 17.05 -18.14
CA ASN A 204 -13.53 15.58 -18.13
C ASN A 204 -14.05 14.94 -16.82
N ARG A 205 -14.70 15.71 -15.94
CA ARG A 205 -15.20 15.25 -14.64
C ARG A 205 -16.72 15.42 -14.57
N SER A 206 -17.36 14.57 -13.79
CA SER A 206 -18.80 14.60 -13.52
C SER A 206 -19.10 14.51 -12.02
N ASP A 207 -18.17 14.96 -11.20
CA ASP A 207 -18.22 14.87 -9.73
C ASP A 207 -18.55 16.24 -9.08
N GLU A 208 -18.54 16.29 -7.75
CA GLU A 208 -18.84 17.47 -6.97
C GLU A 208 -17.88 18.64 -7.25
N LEU A 209 -16.61 18.35 -7.62
CA LEU A 209 -15.64 19.39 -7.97
C LEU A 209 -15.98 20.07 -9.29
N PHE A 210 -16.50 19.30 -10.26
CA PHE A 210 -17.03 19.89 -11.49
C PHE A 210 -18.22 20.81 -11.19
N ASN A 211 -19.20 20.34 -10.40
CA ASN A 211 -20.35 21.15 -10.02
C ASN A 211 -19.94 22.43 -9.30
N LEU A 212 -18.95 22.35 -8.41
CA LEU A 212 -18.41 23.51 -7.70
C LEU A 212 -17.76 24.50 -8.69
N SER A 213 -17.01 24.01 -9.69
CA SER A 213 -16.40 24.86 -10.70
C SER A 213 -17.43 25.62 -11.58
N VAL A 214 -18.53 24.94 -11.95
CA VAL A 214 -19.64 25.55 -12.68
C VAL A 214 -20.36 26.61 -11.84
N THR A 215 -20.57 26.31 -10.56
CA THR A 215 -21.18 27.25 -9.61
C THR A 215 -20.30 28.50 -9.42
N PHE A 216 -18.97 28.29 -9.31
CA PHE A 216 -18.02 29.40 -9.23
C PHE A 216 -18.06 30.27 -10.50
N ASP A 217 -18.03 29.69 -11.68
CA ASP A 217 -18.09 30.42 -12.94
C ASP A 217 -19.39 31.21 -13.09
N GLY A 218 -20.52 30.64 -12.63
CA GLY A 218 -21.81 31.31 -12.60
C GLY A 218 -21.83 32.53 -11.65
N MET A 219 -21.25 32.37 -10.46
CA MET A 219 -21.08 33.46 -9.49
C MET A 219 -20.18 34.56 -10.06
N ALA A 220 -19.03 34.19 -10.62
CA ALA A 220 -18.08 35.12 -11.23
C ALA A 220 -18.71 35.95 -12.34
N THR A 221 -19.53 35.31 -13.20
CA THR A 221 -20.26 35.99 -14.25
C THR A 221 -21.28 37.00 -13.72
N ARG A 222 -22.04 36.64 -12.69
CA ARG A 222 -23.04 37.55 -12.10
C ARG A 222 -22.37 38.75 -11.45
N ILE A 223 -21.33 38.54 -10.66
CA ILE A 223 -20.64 39.63 -9.95
C ILE A 223 -19.92 40.53 -10.97
N GLY A 224 -19.25 39.94 -11.99
CA GLY A 224 -18.61 40.71 -13.06
C GLY A 224 -19.59 41.63 -13.79
N LYS A 225 -20.81 41.14 -14.12
CA LYS A 225 -21.88 41.97 -14.71
C LYS A 225 -22.35 43.12 -13.79
N LEU A 226 -22.53 42.82 -12.49
CA LEU A 226 -22.91 43.83 -11.53
C LEU A 226 -21.88 44.96 -11.44
N ILE A 227 -20.60 44.64 -11.38
CA ILE A 227 -19.53 45.63 -11.34
C ILE A 227 -19.45 46.43 -12.62
N TYR A 228 -19.62 45.76 -13.78
CA TYR A 228 -19.64 46.44 -15.06
C TYR A 228 -20.79 47.46 -15.14
N ASN A 229 -22.00 47.03 -14.86
CA ASN A 229 -23.18 47.91 -14.86
C ASN A 229 -23.05 49.09 -13.86
N GLN A 230 -22.48 48.84 -12.68
CA GLN A 230 -22.21 49.89 -11.71
C GLN A 230 -21.22 50.94 -12.25
N ARG A 231 -20.15 50.52 -12.93
CA ARG A 231 -19.19 51.42 -13.55
C ARG A 231 -19.82 52.25 -14.68
N GLU A 232 -20.66 51.62 -15.51
CA GLU A 232 -21.41 52.28 -16.57
C GLU A 232 -22.33 53.36 -16.01
N LEU A 233 -23.15 53.02 -14.99
CA LEU A 233 -24.00 54.00 -14.28
C LEU A 233 -23.21 55.16 -13.69
N LEU A 234 -22.06 54.91 -13.05
CA LEU A 234 -21.22 55.97 -12.51
C LEU A 234 -20.62 56.86 -13.60
N SER A 235 -20.28 56.29 -14.75
CA SER A 235 -19.77 57.05 -15.91
C SER A 235 -20.89 57.97 -16.46
N ASP A 236 -22.10 57.40 -16.65
CA ASP A 236 -23.25 58.16 -17.17
C ASP A 236 -23.65 59.30 -16.21
N LEU A 237 -23.73 59.01 -14.92
CA LEU A 237 -23.99 60.04 -13.90
C LEU A 237 -22.91 61.12 -13.90
N SER A 238 -21.63 60.74 -14.08
CA SER A 238 -20.52 61.73 -14.13
C SER A 238 -20.67 62.66 -15.38
N HIS A 239 -21.10 62.13 -16.51
CA HIS A 239 -21.37 62.92 -17.72
C HIS A 239 -22.61 63.82 -17.51
N GLU A 240 -23.71 63.32 -16.95
CA GLU A 240 -24.92 64.04 -16.69
C GLU A 240 -24.73 65.18 -15.64
N LEU A 241 -23.87 64.96 -14.67
CA LEU A 241 -23.55 66.00 -13.65
C LEU A 241 -22.58 67.06 -14.18
N ARG A 242 -21.70 66.73 -15.11
CA ARG A 242 -20.73 67.71 -15.66
C ARG A 242 -21.42 68.86 -16.39
N THR A 243 -22.50 68.53 -17.15
CA THR A 243 -23.24 69.51 -17.93
C THR A 243 -23.89 70.62 -17.05
N PRO A 244 -24.66 70.33 -16.00
CA PRO A 244 -25.22 71.37 -15.12
C PRO A 244 -24.14 72.10 -14.32
N LEU A 245 -23.06 71.44 -13.90
CA LEU A 245 -21.95 72.11 -13.22
C LEU A 245 -21.28 73.13 -14.14
N THR A 246 -20.98 72.76 -15.38
CA THR A 246 -20.39 73.73 -16.36
C THR A 246 -21.34 74.88 -16.61
N ARG A 247 -22.68 74.65 -16.68
CA ARG A 247 -23.68 75.73 -16.80
C ARG A 247 -23.69 76.64 -15.54
N MET A 248 -23.57 76.09 -14.34
CA MET A 248 -23.48 76.88 -13.11
C MET A 248 -22.19 77.72 -13.08
N ASP A 249 -21.04 77.12 -13.43
CA ASP A 249 -19.77 77.86 -13.52
C ASP A 249 -19.86 79.03 -14.51
N MET A 250 -20.42 78.79 -15.71
CA MET A 250 -20.64 79.88 -16.69
C MET A 250 -21.59 80.98 -16.15
N ALA A 251 -22.63 80.60 -15.41
CA ALA A 251 -23.55 81.56 -14.82
C ALA A 251 -22.85 82.38 -13.72
N ILE A 252 -22.03 81.77 -12.89
CA ILE A 252 -21.21 82.47 -11.87
C ILE A 252 -20.21 83.43 -12.53
N ASP A 253 -19.50 82.95 -13.52
CA ASP A 253 -18.54 83.82 -14.29
C ASP A 253 -19.27 84.99 -14.94
N THR A 254 -20.47 84.85 -15.46
CA THR A 254 -21.28 85.92 -16.03
C THR A 254 -21.68 86.97 -15.00
N ILE A 255 -22.08 86.52 -13.79
CA ILE A 255 -22.43 87.38 -12.68
C ILE A 255 -21.19 88.15 -12.16
N GLU A 256 -20.08 87.46 -12.01
CA GLU A 256 -18.85 88.06 -11.49
C GLU A 256 -18.28 89.13 -12.43
N ASN A 257 -18.33 88.85 -13.73
CA ASN A 257 -17.94 89.82 -14.77
C ASN A 257 -18.94 90.98 -14.88
N GLY A 258 -20.21 90.70 -14.70
CA GLY A 258 -21.25 91.75 -14.69
C GLY A 258 -21.18 92.69 -13.48
N ILE A 259 -20.75 92.21 -12.32
CA ILE A 259 -20.48 93.00 -11.14
C ILE A 259 -19.26 93.94 -11.34
N ASN A 260 -18.19 93.41 -11.98
CA ASN A 260 -17.00 94.17 -12.27
C ASN A 260 -17.27 95.29 -13.30
N ASP A 261 -18.16 95.09 -14.25
CA ASP A 261 -18.57 96.12 -15.23
C ASP A 261 -19.43 97.20 -14.58
N SER A 262 -20.28 96.85 -13.58
CA SER A 262 -21.09 97.85 -12.84
C SER A 262 -20.20 98.70 -11.94
N ASP A 263 -19.11 98.21 -11.37
CA ASP A 263 -18.17 98.96 -10.56
C ASP A 263 -17.32 99.97 -11.40
N THR A 264 -17.10 99.62 -12.68
CA THR A 264 -16.40 100.50 -13.65
C THR A 264 -17.26 101.69 -14.07
N LEU A 265 -18.59 101.42 -14.19
CA LEU A 265 -19.56 102.55 -14.54
C LEU A 265 -19.88 103.47 -13.39
N THR A 266 -19.60 103.09 -12.16
CA THR A 266 -19.77 103.96 -10.97
C THR A 266 -18.61 104.87 -10.66
N ARG A 267 -17.50 104.75 -11.41
CA ARG A 267 -16.28 105.53 -11.28
C ARG A 267 -16.06 106.55 -12.40
N LEU A 268 -17.01 106.78 -13.31
CA LEU A 268 -17.11 107.83 -14.26
C LEU A 268 -18.19 108.89 -13.80
#